data_ddeb4bdc45e66b4dce40ebbc93c4ff00
#
_entry.id   ddeb4bdc45e66b4dce40ebbc93c4ff00
#
_cell.length_a   1.000
_cell.length_b   1.000
_cell.length_c   1.000
_cell.angle_alpha   90.00
_cell.angle_beta   90.00
_cell.angle_gamma   90.00
#
_symmetry.space_group_name_H-M   'P 1'
#
loop_
_entity.id
_entity.type
_entity.pdbx_description
1 polymer ?
#
loop_
_entity_poly.entity_id
_entity_poly.type
_entity_poly.pdbx_seq_one_letter_code
_entity_poly.pdbx_strand_id
1 'polypeptide(L)' 'MANQSNQILKNTNAQILDEFNASIMFDKELYAQDIKGSIAHSQMLASQGILTNEEQKAIEKGLLQVKSEIESGEF' A
#
# COMPACT_ATOMS: atom_id res chain seq x y z
N MET A 1 -14.81 20.28 7.90
CA MET A 1 -14.95 19.42 8.77
C MET A 1 -15.63 18.13 8.47
N ALA A 2 -16.97 18.00 8.54
CA ALA A 2 -17.61 16.74 8.19
C ALA A 2 -17.23 16.30 6.78
N ASN A 3 -16.98 17.24 5.88
CA ASN A 3 -16.66 16.94 4.49
C ASN A 3 -15.34 16.20 4.33
N GLN A 4 -14.36 16.51 5.15
CA GLN A 4 -13.07 15.82 5.06
C GLN A 4 -13.20 14.37 5.48
N SER A 5 -13.96 14.10 6.52
CA SER A 5 -14.17 12.74 6.98
C SER A 5 -14.91 11.93 5.93
N ASN A 6 -15.89 12.52 5.27
CA ASN A 6 -16.64 11.85 4.22
C ASN A 6 -15.75 11.56 3.01
N GLN A 7 -14.89 12.50 2.66
CA GLN A 7 -13.97 12.29 1.55
C GLN A 7 -12.99 11.16 1.83
N ILE A 8 -12.48 11.10 3.05
CA ILE A 8 -11.57 10.01 3.43
C ILE A 8 -12.28 8.68 3.32
N LEU A 9 -13.52 8.59 3.78
CA LEU A 9 -14.27 7.35 3.70
C LEU A 9 -14.60 6.95 2.26
N LYS A 10 -14.89 7.92 1.41
CA LYS A 10 -15.25 7.64 0.01
C LYS A 10 -14.07 7.19 -0.83
N ASN A 11 -12.89 7.67 -0.51
CA ASN A 11 -11.70 7.43 -1.31
C ASN A 11 -10.76 6.44 -0.65
N THR A 12 -11.27 5.64 0.27
CA THR A 12 -10.44 4.86 1.18
C THR A 12 -9.38 4.04 0.45
N ASN A 13 -9.77 3.26 -0.55
CA ASN A 13 -8.82 2.30 -1.13
C ASN A 13 -7.81 2.99 -2.03
N ALA A 14 -8.27 3.81 -2.96
CA ALA A 14 -7.37 4.45 -3.91
C ALA A 14 -6.49 5.50 -3.24
N GLN A 15 -7.08 6.30 -2.36
CA GLN A 15 -6.34 7.36 -1.70
C GLN A 15 -5.32 6.82 -0.70
N ILE A 16 -5.68 5.78 0.04
CA ILE A 16 -4.73 5.16 0.97
C ILE A 16 -3.56 4.58 0.21
N LEU A 17 -3.79 3.92 -0.92
CA LEU A 17 -2.71 3.39 -1.73
C LEU A 17 -1.83 4.51 -2.28
N ASP A 18 -2.43 5.60 -2.74
CA ASP A 18 -1.66 6.73 -3.24
C ASP A 18 -0.81 7.36 -2.14
N GLU A 19 -1.39 7.58 -0.96
CA GLU A 19 -0.65 8.15 0.16
C GLU A 19 0.44 7.21 0.64
N PHE A 20 0.15 5.93 0.67
CA PHE A 20 1.13 4.92 1.04
C PHE A 20 2.30 4.94 0.07
N ASN A 21 2.03 4.97 -1.22
CA ASN A 21 3.06 5.01 -2.24
C ASN A 21 3.86 6.31 -2.16
N ALA A 22 3.20 7.43 -1.91
CA ALA A 22 3.86 8.72 -1.82
C ALA A 22 4.76 8.83 -0.59
N SER A 23 4.40 8.17 0.50
CA SER A 23 5.18 8.22 1.73
C SER A 23 6.35 7.25 1.73
N ILE A 24 6.35 6.27 0.84
CA ILE A 24 7.46 5.33 0.74
C ILE A 24 8.57 5.98 -0.06
N MET A 25 9.68 6.27 0.62
CA MET A 25 10.88 6.74 -0.04
C MET A 25 11.61 5.53 -0.59
N PHE A 26 11.49 5.32 -1.89
CA PHE A 26 12.11 4.17 -2.51
C PHE A 26 13.59 4.43 -2.74
N ASP A 27 14.40 3.73 -2.03
CA ASP A 27 15.77 3.54 -2.43
C ASP A 27 15.76 2.43 -3.48
N LYS A 28 16.26 2.71 -4.67
CA LYS A 28 16.25 1.74 -5.76
C LYS A 28 17.00 0.46 -5.40
N GLU A 29 17.89 0.52 -4.43
CA GLU A 29 18.64 -0.66 -4.00
C GLU A 29 17.88 -1.49 -2.97
N LEU A 30 16.94 -0.88 -2.26
CA LEU A 30 16.25 -1.51 -1.14
C LEU A 30 14.76 -1.71 -1.37
N TYR A 31 14.25 -1.27 -2.51
CA TYR A 31 12.81 -1.29 -2.75
C TYR A 31 12.20 -2.70 -2.61
N ALA A 32 12.91 -3.72 -3.06
CA ALA A 32 12.38 -5.08 -3.02
C ALA A 32 12.21 -5.56 -1.59
N GLN A 33 13.16 -5.24 -0.72
CA GLN A 33 13.08 -5.60 0.69
C GLN A 33 12.00 -4.81 1.40
N ASP A 34 11.88 -3.52 1.10
CA ASP A 34 10.87 -2.66 1.70
C ASP A 34 9.47 -3.12 1.32
N ILE A 35 9.26 -3.45 0.05
CA ILE A 35 7.97 -3.95 -0.42
C ILE A 35 7.65 -5.28 0.24
N LYS A 36 8.61 -6.18 0.29
CA LYS A 36 8.41 -7.47 0.94
C LYS A 36 8.05 -7.31 2.42
N GLY A 37 8.73 -6.42 3.11
CA GLY A 37 8.43 -6.13 4.51
C GLY A 37 7.06 -5.54 4.69
N SER A 38 6.65 -4.64 3.81
CA SER A 38 5.33 -4.03 3.86
C SER A 38 4.22 -5.05 3.60
N ILE A 39 4.44 -5.98 2.68
CA ILE A 39 3.48 -7.05 2.43
C ILE A 39 3.35 -7.94 3.66
N ALA A 40 4.46 -8.35 4.24
CA ALA A 40 4.45 -9.17 5.45
C ALA A 40 3.73 -8.45 6.59
N HIS A 41 3.96 -7.15 6.74
CA HIS A 41 3.29 -6.36 7.77
C HIS A 41 1.77 -6.33 7.54
N SER A 42 1.33 -6.15 6.31
CA SER A 42 -0.08 -6.14 5.99
C SER A 42 -0.73 -7.50 6.25
N GLN A 43 -0.02 -8.59 5.99
CA GLN A 43 -0.49 -9.94 6.30
C GLN A 43 -0.66 -10.14 7.80
N MET A 44 0.27 -9.63 8.58
CA MET A 44 0.18 -9.70 10.03
C MET A 44 -1.03 -8.91 10.53
N LEU A 45 -1.26 -7.72 10.01
CA LEU A 45 -2.42 -6.91 10.39
C LEU A 45 -3.73 -7.62 10.06
N ALA A 46 -3.79 -8.29 8.92
CA ALA A 46 -4.97 -9.07 8.55
C ALA A 46 -5.18 -10.26 9.49
N SER A 47 -4.10 -10.92 9.89
CA SER A 47 -4.20 -12.06 10.79
C SER A 47 -4.71 -11.66 12.16
N GLN A 48 -4.50 -10.41 12.55
CA GLN A 48 -5.00 -9.89 13.83
C GLN A 48 -6.35 -9.20 13.73
N GLY A 49 -6.96 -9.21 12.56
CA GLY A 49 -8.25 -8.61 12.35
C GLY A 49 -8.26 -7.10 12.22
N ILE A 50 -7.11 -6.47 12.15
CA ILE A 50 -7.00 -5.03 11.95
C ILE A 50 -7.34 -4.67 10.51
N LEU A 51 -6.93 -5.49 9.57
CA LEU A 51 -7.30 -5.40 8.16
C LEU A 51 -8.16 -6.59 7.78
N THR A 52 -9.07 -6.40 6.82
CA THR A 52 -9.76 -7.53 6.22
C THR A 52 -8.82 -8.22 5.24
N ASN A 53 -9.13 -9.46 4.89
CA ASN A 53 -8.35 -10.17 3.89
C ASN A 53 -8.38 -9.46 2.55
N GLU A 54 -9.51 -8.86 2.21
CA GLU A 54 -9.65 -8.12 0.96
C GLU A 54 -8.75 -6.88 0.95
N GLU A 55 -8.71 -6.17 2.07
CA GLU A 55 -7.84 -5.00 2.21
C GLU A 55 -6.38 -5.40 2.11
N GLN A 56 -6.00 -6.49 2.75
CA GLN A 56 -4.63 -6.98 2.70
C GLN A 56 -4.24 -7.35 1.28
N LYS A 57 -5.12 -8.02 0.55
CA LYS A 57 -4.83 -8.40 -0.83
C LYS A 57 -4.72 -7.20 -1.75
N ALA A 58 -5.53 -6.17 -1.50
CA ALA A 58 -5.43 -4.93 -2.28
C ALA A 58 -4.09 -4.24 -2.05
N ILE A 59 -3.64 -4.19 -0.80
CA ILE A 59 -2.34 -3.61 -0.47
C ILE A 59 -1.21 -4.40 -1.13
N GLU A 60 -1.27 -5.71 -1.03
CA GLU A 60 -0.26 -6.57 -1.63
C GLU A 60 -0.19 -6.40 -3.13
N LYS A 61 -1.34 -6.37 -3.79
CA LYS A 61 -1.40 -6.17 -5.24
C LYS A 61 -0.81 -4.83 -5.64
N GLY A 62 -1.15 -3.77 -4.90
CA GLY A 62 -0.62 -2.44 -5.17
C GLY A 62 0.89 -2.39 -5.02
N LEU A 63 1.41 -3.02 -3.97
CA LEU A 63 2.85 -3.05 -3.73
C LEU A 63 3.59 -3.84 -4.80
N LEU A 64 3.02 -4.95 -5.24
CA LEU A 64 3.62 -5.74 -6.31
C LEU A 64 3.60 -4.98 -7.64
N GLN A 65 2.57 -4.20 -7.87
CA GLN A 65 2.51 -3.37 -9.06
C GLN A 65 3.59 -2.28 -9.02
N VAL A 66 3.77 -1.63 -7.89
CA VAL A 66 4.84 -0.65 -7.71
C VAL A 66 6.19 -1.28 -7.97
N LYS A 67 6.42 -2.49 -7.44
CA LYS A 67 7.65 -3.21 -7.67
C LYS A 67 7.88 -3.45 -9.17
N SER A 68 6.84 -3.87 -9.86
CA SER A 68 6.92 -4.11 -11.30
C SER A 68 7.25 -2.82 -12.06
N GLU A 69 6.65 -1.71 -11.68
CA GLU A 69 6.91 -0.43 -12.31
C GLU A 69 8.34 0.04 -12.09
N ILE A 70 8.87 -0.17 -10.89
CA ILE A 70 10.26 0.16 -10.59
C ILE A 70 11.20 -0.69 -11.45
N GLU A 71 10.91 -1.97 -11.55
CA GLU A 71 11.75 -2.91 -12.31
C GLU A 71 11.71 -2.65 -13.80
N SER A 72 10.60 -2.14 -14.30
CA SER A 72 10.48 -1.80 -15.71
C SER A 72 10.98 -0.39 -16.03
N GLY A 73 11.31 0.39 -15.02
CA GLY A 73 11.78 1.74 -15.20
C GLY A 73 10.68 2.77 -15.42
N GLU A 74 9.44 2.42 -15.18
CA GLU A 74 8.30 3.32 -15.38
C GLU A 74 8.01 4.20 -14.16
N PHE A 75 8.61 3.92 -13.06
CA PHE A 75 8.33 4.63 -11.82
C PHE A 75 9.17 5.90 -11.68
#